data_cf58f571a89aa15366efe4194017668d
#
_entry.id   cf58f571a89aa15366efe4194017668d
#
_cell.length_a   1.000
_cell.length_b   1.000
_cell.length_c   1.000
_cell.angle_alpha   90.00
_cell.angle_beta   90.00
_cell.angle_gamma   90.00
#
_symmetry.space_group_name_H-M   'P 1'
#
loop_
_entity.id
_entity.type
_entity.pdbx_description
1 polymer ?
#
loop_
_entity_poly.entity_id
_entity_poly.type
_entity_poly.pdbx_seq_one_letter_code
_entity_poly.pdbx_strand_id
1 'polypeptide(L)'
;MLCICQVIHMVTAASGKEEFYSVENHSCRSEGIHEARERDIKAAEAWVGHPNVQIVDNRGDDFESKINYLISKVAWSIGIDVGDRLMEGARKVKFVVNGPLPDIEAFPEFRDFDVCHHYLQTISGKKLQIRLRKRGCNGKWSYNQTTRKQVSGQAIELKKQLTHRDYSTLITQEDTNHFPIFKIRRCFLFENQYFQLDIYKDPCHER
;
A
#
# COMPACT_ATOMS: atom_id res chain seq x y z
N MET A 1 20.12 -10.80 5.30
CA MET A 1 19.44 -9.50 5.16
C MET A 1 17.99 -9.72 5.52
N LEU A 2 17.52 -9.15 6.64
CA LEU A 2 16.12 -9.25 7.07
C LEU A 2 15.27 -8.50 6.06
N CYS A 3 14.30 -9.16 5.44
CA CYS A 3 13.33 -8.53 4.55
C CYS A 3 12.12 -8.10 5.39
N ILE A 4 11.87 -6.80 5.48
CA ILE A 4 10.66 -6.29 6.12
C ILE A 4 9.50 -6.54 5.16
N CYS A 5 8.59 -7.44 5.54
CA CYS A 5 7.46 -7.83 4.69
C CYS A 5 6.30 -6.83 4.76
N GLN A 6 6.15 -6.15 5.88
CA GLN A 6 5.09 -5.17 6.13
C GLN A 6 5.57 -4.09 7.09
N VAL A 7 5.10 -2.89 6.85
CA VAL A 7 5.27 -1.74 7.74
C VAL A 7 3.90 -1.22 8.15
N ILE A 8 3.70 -1.04 9.45
CA ILE A 8 2.51 -0.41 9.99
C ILE A 8 2.99 0.80 10.79
N HIS A 9 2.61 1.98 10.34
CA HIS A 9 2.89 3.21 11.03
C HIS A 9 1.65 3.62 11.85
N MET A 10 1.82 3.68 13.16
CA MET A 10 0.78 4.15 14.08
C MET A 10 1.02 5.63 14.36
N VAL A 11 0.11 6.49 13.92
CA VAL A 11 0.21 7.93 14.12
C VAL A 11 0.20 8.26 15.61
N THR A 12 1.08 9.19 16.02
CA THR A 12 1.16 9.64 17.42
C THR A 12 -0.15 10.25 17.92
N ALA A 13 -0.45 10.10 19.22
CA ALA A 13 -1.59 10.78 19.85
C ALA A 13 -1.46 12.32 19.77
N ALA A 14 -0.24 12.86 19.67
CA ALA A 14 -0.01 14.28 19.46
C ALA A 14 -0.68 14.83 18.17
N SER A 15 -1.17 13.97 17.29
CA SER A 15 -1.86 14.33 16.05
C SER A 15 -3.32 13.88 16.08
N GLY A 16 -4.22 14.74 16.50
CA GLY A 16 -5.67 14.54 16.51
C GLY A 16 -6.25 13.84 17.76
N LYS A 17 -5.43 13.60 18.78
CA LYS A 17 -5.82 13.10 20.12
C LYS A 17 -4.88 13.65 21.17
N GLU A 18 -4.66 14.95 21.12
CA GLU A 18 -3.70 15.67 21.95
C GLU A 18 -3.98 15.52 23.43
N GLU A 19 -5.25 15.35 23.82
CA GLU A 19 -5.67 15.12 25.20
C GLU A 19 -5.08 13.85 25.83
N PHE A 20 -4.64 12.90 24.99
CA PHE A 20 -3.98 11.67 25.44
C PHE A 20 -2.45 11.71 25.29
N TYR A 21 -1.89 12.82 24.82
CA TYR A 21 -0.46 13.00 24.72
C TYR A 21 0.09 13.60 25.99
N SER A 22 0.88 12.84 26.76
CA SER A 22 1.54 13.29 27.97
C SER A 22 3.02 12.93 27.96
N VAL A 23 3.84 13.83 28.49
CA VAL A 23 5.27 13.61 28.77
C VAL A 23 5.51 13.20 30.23
N GLU A 24 4.53 13.41 31.12
CA GLU A 24 4.70 13.28 32.56
C GLU A 24 4.88 11.83 33.03
N ASN A 25 4.34 10.86 32.30
CA ASN A 25 4.33 9.45 32.70
C ASN A 25 5.36 8.58 31.98
N HIS A 26 6.30 9.16 31.24
CA HIS A 26 7.28 8.42 30.46
C HIS A 26 8.70 8.96 30.67
N SER A 27 9.54 8.18 31.32
CA SER A 27 10.96 8.52 31.56
C SER A 27 11.79 8.75 30.29
N CYS A 28 11.31 8.26 29.14
CA CYS A 28 12.01 8.36 27.85
C CYS A 28 11.37 9.37 26.89
N ARG A 29 10.28 10.04 27.28
CA ARG A 29 9.58 11.01 26.42
C ARG A 29 9.85 12.41 26.93
N SER A 30 10.59 13.19 26.16
CA SER A 30 10.94 14.59 26.47
C SER A 30 10.39 15.59 25.44
N GLU A 31 9.90 15.11 24.31
CA GLU A 31 9.43 15.94 23.22
C GLU A 31 8.03 16.50 23.45
N GLY A 32 7.86 17.80 23.15
CA GLY A 32 6.55 18.45 23.11
C GLY A 32 5.69 17.98 21.94
N ILE A 33 4.41 18.38 21.93
CA ILE A 33 3.44 17.98 20.89
C ILE A 33 3.94 18.28 19.47
N HIS A 34 4.52 19.45 19.25
CA HIS A 34 4.99 19.86 17.92
C HIS A 34 6.14 18.95 17.44
N GLU A 35 7.14 18.74 18.29
CA GLU A 35 8.29 17.88 17.98
C GLU A 35 7.87 16.43 17.77
N ALA A 36 6.90 15.93 18.55
CA ALA A 36 6.35 14.59 18.38
C ALA A 36 5.67 14.42 17.02
N ARG A 37 4.94 15.43 16.53
CA ARG A 37 4.33 15.42 15.19
C ARG A 37 5.39 15.40 14.09
N GLU A 38 6.43 16.23 14.20
CA GLU A 38 7.50 16.25 13.21
C GLU A 38 8.25 14.93 13.14
N ARG A 39 8.55 14.32 14.29
CA ARG A 39 9.20 12.99 14.34
C ARG A 39 8.32 11.91 13.75
N ASP A 40 7.02 11.97 14.02
CA ASP A 40 6.04 11.02 13.50
C ASP A 40 5.95 11.07 11.97
N ILE A 41 5.89 12.28 11.40
CA ILE A 41 5.90 12.50 9.96
C ILE A 41 7.19 11.96 9.34
N LYS A 42 8.36 12.31 9.87
CA LYS A 42 9.65 11.81 9.39
C LYS A 42 9.74 10.28 9.44
N ALA A 43 9.19 9.67 10.49
CA ALA A 43 9.13 8.23 10.62
C ALA A 43 8.24 7.59 9.54
N ALA A 44 7.09 8.19 9.23
CA ALA A 44 6.22 7.74 8.16
C ALA A 44 6.88 7.91 6.77
N GLU A 45 7.53 9.06 6.53
CA GLU A 45 8.23 9.37 5.28
C GLU A 45 9.35 8.38 4.98
N ALA A 46 10.07 7.90 6.00
CA ALA A 46 11.13 6.91 5.83
C ALA A 46 10.66 5.62 5.16
N TRP A 47 9.38 5.31 5.23
CA TRP A 47 8.75 4.13 4.65
C TRP A 47 7.99 4.40 3.36
N VAL A 48 7.99 5.64 2.87
CA VAL A 48 7.38 5.97 1.58
C VAL A 48 8.02 5.10 0.49
N GLY A 49 7.15 4.42 -0.25
CA GLY A 49 7.58 3.49 -1.29
C GLY A 49 7.75 2.04 -0.85
N HIS A 50 7.72 1.70 0.41
CA HIS A 50 7.64 0.29 0.81
C HIS A 50 6.34 -0.35 0.26
N PRO A 51 6.38 -1.57 -0.32
CA PRO A 51 5.23 -2.16 -1.02
C PRO A 51 4.01 -2.43 -0.14
N ASN A 52 4.21 -2.57 1.16
CA ASN A 52 3.17 -2.91 2.14
C ASN A 52 3.23 -1.94 3.33
N VAL A 53 3.09 -0.64 3.08
CA VAL A 53 2.93 0.37 4.14
C VAL A 53 1.44 0.55 4.43
N GLN A 54 1.11 0.61 5.69
CA GLN A 54 -0.21 0.98 6.19
C GLN A 54 -0.07 2.01 7.31
N ILE A 55 -0.90 3.05 7.28
CA ILE A 55 -0.97 4.05 8.32
C ILE A 55 -2.22 3.80 9.14
N VAL A 56 -2.06 3.75 10.46
CA VAL A 56 -3.12 3.63 11.46
C VAL A 56 -3.23 4.97 12.18
N ASP A 57 -4.21 5.74 11.80
CA ASP A 57 -4.45 7.09 12.34
C ASP A 57 -5.33 7.09 13.61
N ASN A 58 -5.67 8.28 14.09
CA ASN A 58 -6.44 8.50 15.31
C ASN A 58 -7.93 8.81 15.02
N ARG A 59 -8.51 8.27 13.93
CA ARG A 59 -9.92 8.55 13.56
C ARG A 59 -10.96 7.90 14.47
N GLY A 60 -10.59 6.89 15.24
CA GLY A 60 -11.49 6.26 16.20
C GLY A 60 -11.74 7.13 17.44
N ASP A 61 -12.82 6.84 18.16
CA ASP A 61 -13.17 7.59 19.35
C ASP A 61 -12.26 7.28 20.54
N ASP A 62 -11.68 6.08 20.56
CA ASP A 62 -10.84 5.59 21.64
C ASP A 62 -9.61 4.81 21.13
N PHE A 63 -8.70 4.49 22.06
CA PHE A 63 -7.49 3.74 21.77
C PHE A 63 -7.79 2.27 21.42
N GLU A 64 -8.84 1.69 21.95
CA GLU A 64 -9.25 0.31 21.66
C GLU A 64 -9.67 0.16 20.20
N SER A 65 -10.45 1.09 19.69
CA SER A 65 -10.82 1.16 18.27
C SER A 65 -9.59 1.23 17.36
N LYS A 66 -8.58 2.01 17.73
CA LYS A 66 -7.31 2.09 17.02
C LYS A 66 -6.57 0.74 17.01
N ILE A 67 -6.52 0.06 18.15
CA ILE A 67 -5.87 -1.26 18.27
C ILE A 67 -6.65 -2.33 17.48
N ASN A 68 -7.97 -2.33 17.54
CA ASN A 68 -8.80 -3.25 16.76
C ASN A 68 -8.60 -3.05 15.25
N TYR A 69 -8.51 -1.80 14.83
CA TYR A 69 -8.17 -1.48 13.44
C TYR A 69 -6.76 -1.98 13.06
N LEU A 70 -5.75 -1.78 13.92
CA LEU A 70 -4.41 -2.33 13.73
C LEU A 70 -4.44 -3.85 13.58
N ILE A 71 -5.12 -4.56 14.49
CA ILE A 71 -5.25 -6.02 14.47
C ILE A 71 -5.88 -6.49 13.16
N SER A 72 -6.94 -5.83 12.71
CA SER A 72 -7.60 -6.17 11.45
C SER A 72 -6.67 -6.00 10.25
N LYS A 73 -5.82 -4.97 10.25
CA LYS A 73 -4.82 -4.74 9.19
C LYS A 73 -3.73 -5.80 9.16
N VAL A 74 -3.23 -6.20 10.34
CA VAL A 74 -2.24 -7.28 10.47
C VAL A 74 -2.85 -8.59 10.01
N ALA A 75 -4.00 -8.96 10.55
CA ALA A 75 -4.70 -10.20 10.23
C ALA A 75 -4.95 -10.31 8.71
N TRP A 76 -5.48 -9.24 8.11
CA TRP A 76 -5.69 -9.20 6.66
C TRP A 76 -4.39 -9.41 5.86
N SER A 77 -3.28 -8.87 6.32
CA SER A 77 -1.99 -8.98 5.62
C SER A 77 -1.39 -10.38 5.65
N ILE A 78 -1.68 -11.15 6.71
CA ILE A 78 -1.25 -12.53 6.86
C ILE A 78 -2.30 -13.56 6.40
N GLY A 79 -3.40 -13.08 5.80
CA GLY A 79 -4.45 -13.94 5.24
C GLY A 79 -5.44 -14.51 6.24
N ILE A 80 -5.44 -14.03 7.49
CA ILE A 80 -6.43 -14.39 8.48
C ILE A 80 -7.69 -13.56 8.24
N ASP A 81 -8.83 -14.25 8.06
CA ASP A 81 -10.13 -13.61 7.97
C ASP A 81 -10.70 -13.40 9.37
N VAL A 82 -10.65 -12.17 9.84
CA VAL A 82 -11.23 -11.81 11.15
C VAL A 82 -12.72 -11.49 11.08
N GLY A 83 -13.38 -11.87 9.99
CA GLY A 83 -14.83 -11.64 9.80
C GLY A 83 -15.20 -10.20 9.47
N ASP A 84 -14.26 -9.29 9.53
CA ASP A 84 -14.49 -7.84 9.47
C ASP A 84 -13.98 -7.23 8.15
N ARG A 85 -14.31 -7.88 7.02
CA ARG A 85 -14.06 -7.32 5.67
C ARG A 85 -14.86 -6.07 5.38
N LEU A 86 -15.75 -5.70 6.28
CA LEU A 86 -16.69 -4.58 6.17
C LEU A 86 -16.40 -3.47 7.20
N MET A 87 -15.19 -3.37 7.73
CA MET A 87 -14.83 -2.18 8.49
C MET A 87 -15.03 -0.94 7.60
N GLU A 88 -15.98 -0.11 7.96
CA GLU A 88 -16.39 1.08 7.20
C GLU A 88 -15.26 2.07 6.89
N GLY A 89 -14.12 1.94 7.55
CA GLY A 89 -12.97 2.82 7.39
C GLY A 89 -11.89 2.40 6.38
N ALA A 90 -11.90 1.16 5.87
CA ALA A 90 -10.81 0.63 5.04
C ALA A 90 -11.08 0.72 3.54
N ARG A 91 -11.72 1.77 3.07
CA ARG A 91 -11.99 1.96 1.65
C ARG A 91 -10.72 2.45 0.94
N LYS A 92 -10.21 1.60 0.06
CA LYS A 92 -9.27 2.06 -0.97
C LYS A 92 -10.06 2.84 -2.00
N VAL A 93 -10.01 4.15 -1.91
CA VAL A 93 -10.64 5.03 -2.89
C VAL A 93 -9.69 5.18 -4.08
N LYS A 94 -10.23 5.05 -5.28
CA LYS A 94 -9.49 5.32 -6.51
C LYS A 94 -10.08 6.56 -7.16
N PHE A 95 -9.21 7.49 -7.49
CA PHE A 95 -9.55 8.67 -8.25
C PHE A 95 -8.94 8.59 -9.64
N VAL A 96 -9.60 9.16 -10.59
CA VAL A 96 -9.04 9.44 -11.91
C VAL A 96 -8.61 10.90 -11.90
N VAL A 97 -7.35 11.15 -12.26
CA VAL A 97 -6.85 12.52 -12.41
C VAL A 97 -7.41 13.06 -13.74
N ASN A 98 -8.17 14.14 -13.65
CA ASN A 98 -8.74 14.83 -14.81
C ASN A 98 -7.87 16.06 -15.10
N GLY A 99 -7.23 16.09 -16.25
CA GLY A 99 -6.35 17.17 -16.68
C GLY A 99 -4.86 16.83 -16.58
N PRO A 100 -3.97 17.79 -16.83
CA PRO A 100 -2.53 17.59 -16.78
C PRO A 100 -2.08 17.24 -15.35
N LEU A 101 -1.01 16.47 -15.26
CA LEU A 101 -0.38 16.21 -13.97
C LEU A 101 0.19 17.52 -13.40
N PRO A 102 0.13 17.72 -12.09
CA PRO A 102 0.82 18.83 -11.44
C PRO A 102 2.32 18.79 -11.72
N ASP A 103 2.95 19.96 -11.73
CA ASP A 103 4.41 20.06 -11.82
C ASP A 103 5.08 19.29 -10.68
N ILE A 104 6.31 18.83 -10.94
CA ILE A 104 7.01 17.95 -9.99
C ILE A 104 7.27 18.64 -8.66
N GLU A 105 7.45 19.96 -8.69
CA GLU A 105 7.68 20.81 -7.53
C GLU A 105 6.44 21.00 -6.64
N ALA A 106 5.27 20.72 -7.19
CA ALA A 106 4.00 20.80 -6.44
C ALA A 106 3.75 19.57 -5.54
N PHE A 107 4.53 18.50 -5.73
CA PHE A 107 4.42 17.31 -4.88
C PHE A 107 5.22 17.49 -3.59
N PRO A 108 4.74 16.95 -2.45
CA PRO A 108 5.58 16.75 -1.27
C PRO A 108 6.72 15.77 -1.60
N GLU A 109 7.58 15.47 -0.64
CA GLU A 109 8.61 14.44 -0.83
C GLU A 109 7.98 13.14 -1.34
N PHE A 110 8.49 12.62 -2.43
CA PHE A 110 7.93 11.44 -3.11
C PHE A 110 9.01 10.48 -3.56
N ARG A 111 8.57 9.25 -3.85
CA ARG A 111 9.41 8.22 -4.50
C ARG A 111 8.67 7.62 -5.69
N ASP A 112 9.38 7.54 -6.79
CA ASP A 112 8.89 6.93 -8.02
C ASP A 112 9.40 5.49 -8.15
N PHE A 113 8.52 4.61 -8.60
CA PHE A 113 8.80 3.20 -8.86
C PHE A 113 8.31 2.81 -10.24
N ASP A 114 9.15 2.10 -10.98
CA ASP A 114 8.68 1.38 -12.14
C ASP A 114 7.82 0.19 -11.71
N VAL A 115 6.67 0.05 -12.33
CA VAL A 115 5.74 -1.05 -12.07
C VAL A 115 5.34 -1.67 -13.38
N CYS A 116 5.52 -2.98 -13.47
CA CYS A 116 5.06 -3.78 -14.59
C CYS A 116 4.08 -4.84 -14.09
N HIS A 117 2.97 -5.00 -14.82
CA HIS A 117 2.00 -6.05 -14.58
C HIS A 117 1.88 -6.95 -15.82
N HIS A 118 1.92 -8.26 -15.58
CA HIS A 118 1.63 -9.28 -16.57
C HIS A 118 0.47 -10.14 -16.08
N TYR A 119 -0.41 -10.53 -16.97
CA TYR A 119 -1.48 -11.48 -16.68
C TYR A 119 -1.04 -12.86 -17.12
N LEU A 120 -1.35 -13.88 -16.31
CA LEU A 120 -1.04 -15.26 -16.62
C LEU A 120 -2.25 -15.97 -17.21
N GLN A 121 -1.98 -16.93 -18.06
CA GLN A 121 -3.00 -17.83 -18.60
C GLN A 121 -3.72 -18.54 -17.45
N THR A 122 -5.04 -18.62 -17.57
CA THR A 122 -5.89 -19.33 -16.61
C THR A 122 -6.75 -20.34 -17.34
N ILE A 123 -7.07 -21.44 -16.65
CA ILE A 123 -7.93 -22.47 -17.22
C ILE A 123 -9.30 -21.84 -17.53
N SER A 124 -9.72 -21.98 -18.79
CA SER A 124 -10.98 -21.46 -19.30
C SER A 124 -12.18 -21.91 -18.44
N GLY A 125 -13.12 -21.00 -18.17
CA GLY A 125 -14.34 -21.28 -17.41
C GLY A 125 -14.28 -20.97 -15.91
N LYS A 126 -13.13 -20.68 -15.33
CA LYS A 126 -13.03 -20.20 -13.95
C LYS A 126 -12.91 -18.67 -13.95
N LYS A 127 -13.73 -18.00 -13.14
CA LYS A 127 -13.61 -16.55 -12.85
C LYS A 127 -12.36 -16.29 -11.99
N LEU A 128 -11.20 -16.68 -12.54
CA LEU A 128 -9.89 -16.60 -11.90
C LEU A 128 -8.99 -15.69 -12.73
N GLN A 129 -8.37 -14.71 -12.10
CA GLN A 129 -7.37 -13.85 -12.71
C GLN A 129 -6.07 -13.96 -11.91
N ILE A 130 -4.98 -14.27 -12.59
CA ILE A 130 -3.65 -14.30 -11.98
C ILE A 130 -2.82 -13.19 -12.61
N ARG A 131 -2.22 -12.36 -11.77
CA ARG A 131 -1.41 -11.24 -12.20
C ARG A 131 -0.06 -11.26 -11.49
N LEU A 132 1.00 -11.17 -12.27
CA LEU A 132 2.35 -10.91 -11.78
C LEU A 132 2.58 -9.39 -11.72
N ARG A 133 3.30 -8.96 -10.72
CA ARG A 133 3.78 -7.59 -10.57
C ARG A 133 5.28 -7.58 -10.30
N LYS A 134 6.01 -6.87 -11.13
CA LYS A 134 7.38 -6.43 -10.87
C LYS A 134 7.34 -4.96 -10.50
N ARG A 135 7.97 -4.59 -9.39
CA ARG A 135 8.07 -3.20 -8.93
C ARG A 135 9.48 -2.93 -8.46
N GLY A 136 10.04 -1.81 -8.83
CA GLY A 136 11.37 -1.44 -8.36
C GLY A 136 11.80 -0.04 -8.71
N CYS A 137 12.95 0.31 -8.20
CA CYS A 137 13.63 1.57 -8.45
C CYS A 137 15.13 1.33 -8.29
N ASN A 138 15.97 2.03 -9.11
CA ASN A 138 17.42 1.95 -9.05
C ASN A 138 17.99 0.51 -9.08
N GLY A 139 17.44 -0.35 -9.95
CA GLY A 139 17.88 -1.73 -10.12
C GLY A 139 17.45 -2.72 -9.03
N LYS A 140 16.79 -2.26 -7.97
CA LYS A 140 16.25 -3.12 -6.91
C LYS A 140 14.79 -3.43 -7.20
N TRP A 141 14.44 -4.72 -7.28
CA TRP A 141 13.13 -5.19 -7.70
C TRP A 141 12.46 -6.07 -6.66
N SER A 142 11.16 -5.93 -6.52
CA SER A 142 10.27 -6.82 -5.79
C SER A 142 9.25 -7.45 -6.71
N TYR A 143 8.87 -8.70 -6.43
CA TYR A 143 8.01 -9.49 -7.28
C TYR A 143 6.84 -10.03 -6.46
N ASN A 144 5.63 -9.92 -6.99
CA ASN A 144 4.42 -10.42 -6.36
C ASN A 144 3.50 -11.08 -7.36
N GLN A 145 2.83 -12.11 -6.91
CA GLN A 145 1.68 -12.70 -7.60
C GLN A 145 0.40 -12.29 -6.87
N THR A 146 -0.60 -11.89 -7.62
CA THR A 146 -1.96 -11.64 -7.10
C THR A 146 -2.90 -12.60 -7.82
N THR A 147 -3.58 -13.44 -7.06
CA THR A 147 -4.63 -14.31 -7.55
C THR A 147 -5.97 -13.75 -7.11
N ARG A 148 -6.84 -13.42 -8.05
CA ARG A 148 -8.17 -12.90 -7.80
C ARG A 148 -9.21 -13.91 -8.26
N LYS A 149 -10.09 -14.32 -7.35
CA LYS A 149 -11.18 -15.28 -7.62
C LYS A 149 -12.51 -14.63 -7.22
N GLN A 150 -13.51 -14.79 -8.08
CA GLN A 150 -14.89 -14.46 -7.74
C GLN A 150 -15.57 -15.66 -7.06
N VAL A 151 -16.03 -15.47 -5.83
CA VAL A 151 -16.76 -16.48 -5.06
C VAL A 151 -18.03 -15.82 -4.53
N SER A 152 -19.19 -16.38 -4.91
CA SER A 152 -20.51 -15.90 -4.43
C SER A 152 -20.70 -14.37 -4.55
N GLY A 153 -20.25 -13.77 -5.66
CA GLY A 153 -20.34 -12.33 -5.89
C GLY A 153 -19.25 -11.47 -5.23
N GLN A 154 -18.41 -12.06 -4.39
CA GLN A 154 -17.28 -11.37 -3.74
C GLN A 154 -15.96 -11.70 -4.44
N ALA A 155 -15.09 -10.70 -4.56
CA ALA A 155 -13.74 -10.86 -5.08
C ALA A 155 -12.76 -11.16 -3.95
N ILE A 156 -12.20 -12.37 -3.95
CA ILE A 156 -11.13 -12.77 -3.02
C ILE A 156 -9.80 -12.53 -3.71
N GLU A 157 -8.90 -11.79 -3.08
CA GLU A 157 -7.54 -11.56 -3.56
C GLU A 157 -6.52 -12.22 -2.62
N LEU A 158 -5.72 -13.13 -3.17
CA LEU A 158 -4.54 -13.68 -2.51
C LEU A 158 -3.29 -13.05 -3.09
N LYS A 159 -2.40 -12.54 -2.25
CA LYS A 159 -1.11 -11.98 -2.64
C LYS A 159 0.01 -12.85 -2.10
N LYS A 160 0.95 -13.20 -2.98
CA LYS A 160 2.15 -13.96 -2.65
C LYS A 160 3.36 -13.18 -3.12
N GLN A 161 4.33 -13.01 -2.23
CA GLN A 161 5.65 -12.50 -2.62
C GLN A 161 6.42 -13.61 -3.34
N LEU A 162 7.11 -13.23 -4.40
CA LEU A 162 7.89 -14.15 -5.24
C LEU A 162 9.37 -13.81 -5.15
N THR A 163 10.21 -14.81 -5.35
CA THR A 163 11.61 -14.61 -5.68
C THR A 163 11.75 -14.18 -7.14
N HIS A 164 12.91 -13.63 -7.51
CA HIS A 164 13.20 -13.34 -8.92
C HIS A 164 13.08 -14.60 -9.79
N ARG A 165 13.56 -15.74 -9.29
CA ARG A 165 13.49 -17.03 -9.99
C ARG A 165 12.06 -17.47 -10.25
N ASP A 166 11.19 -17.40 -9.22
CA ASP A 166 9.78 -17.78 -9.37
C ASP A 166 9.07 -16.88 -10.37
N TYR A 167 9.34 -15.56 -10.30
CA TYR A 167 8.79 -14.60 -11.26
C TYR A 167 9.22 -14.93 -12.69
N SER A 168 10.50 -15.21 -12.91
CA SER A 168 11.06 -15.55 -14.24
C SER A 168 10.50 -16.86 -14.80
N THR A 169 10.16 -17.81 -13.93
CA THR A 169 9.49 -19.03 -14.34
C THR A 169 8.02 -18.79 -14.69
N LEU A 170 7.31 -18.04 -13.83
CA LEU A 170 5.87 -17.81 -14.02
C LEU A 170 5.56 -16.92 -15.23
N ILE A 171 6.43 -15.98 -15.58
CA ILE A 171 6.20 -15.06 -16.69
C ILE A 171 6.17 -15.79 -18.05
N THR A 172 6.77 -16.99 -18.16
CA THR A 172 6.66 -17.81 -19.35
C THR A 172 5.22 -18.26 -19.66
N GLN A 173 4.33 -18.15 -18.68
CA GLN A 173 2.91 -18.46 -18.79
C GLN A 173 2.06 -17.21 -19.01
N GLU A 174 2.65 -16.14 -19.54
CA GLU A 174 1.93 -14.90 -19.84
C GLU A 174 0.76 -15.14 -20.79
N ASP A 175 -0.37 -14.51 -20.50
CA ASP A 175 -1.54 -14.54 -21.35
C ASP A 175 -1.40 -13.51 -22.47
N THR A 176 -1.15 -13.97 -23.69
CA THR A 176 -1.00 -13.13 -24.88
C THR A 176 -2.26 -12.37 -25.28
N ASN A 177 -3.43 -12.71 -24.70
CA ASN A 177 -4.67 -11.96 -24.92
C ASN A 177 -4.79 -10.72 -24.01
N HIS A 178 -3.84 -10.54 -23.09
CA HIS A 178 -3.79 -9.39 -22.20
C HIS A 178 -2.50 -8.61 -22.42
N PHE A 179 -2.63 -7.30 -22.66
CA PHE A 179 -1.45 -6.42 -22.75
C PHE A 179 -0.77 -6.28 -21.39
N PRO A 180 0.56 -6.34 -21.34
CA PRO A 180 1.29 -5.95 -20.13
C PRO A 180 1.06 -4.47 -19.84
N ILE A 181 1.06 -4.10 -18.57
CA ILE A 181 0.82 -2.73 -18.13
C ILE A 181 2.11 -2.19 -17.54
N PHE A 182 2.65 -1.13 -18.14
CA PHE A 182 3.82 -0.42 -17.65
C PHE A 182 3.42 0.95 -17.13
N LYS A 183 3.85 1.28 -15.92
CA LYS A 183 3.56 2.56 -15.29
C LYS A 183 4.64 2.98 -14.31
N ILE A 184 4.75 4.29 -14.08
CA ILE A 184 5.43 4.83 -12.91
C ILE A 184 4.41 4.94 -11.80
N ARG A 185 4.79 4.51 -10.58
CA ARG A 185 4.03 4.74 -9.37
C ARG A 185 4.75 5.74 -8.50
N ARG A 186 4.20 6.95 -8.42
CA ARG A 186 4.63 7.97 -7.47
C ARG A 186 3.97 7.74 -6.13
N CYS A 187 4.77 7.62 -5.10
CA CYS A 187 4.31 7.40 -3.73
C CYS A 187 4.67 8.62 -2.88
N PHE A 188 3.70 9.18 -2.15
CA PHE A 188 3.91 10.34 -1.30
C PHE A 188 2.93 10.35 -0.14
N LEU A 189 3.27 11.15 0.88
CA LEU A 189 2.39 11.47 2.01
C LEU A 189 1.84 12.87 1.82
N PHE A 190 0.53 13.02 2.01
CA PHE A 190 -0.13 14.32 2.05
C PHE A 190 -1.20 14.30 3.14
N GLU A 191 -1.18 15.26 4.05
CA GLU A 191 -2.11 15.35 5.19
C GLU A 191 -2.26 14.03 5.96
N ASN A 192 -1.13 13.40 6.32
CA ASN A 192 -1.07 12.09 6.99
C ASN A 192 -1.74 10.92 6.24
N GLN A 193 -1.99 11.08 4.94
CA GLN A 193 -2.52 10.03 4.09
C GLN A 193 -1.47 9.59 3.07
N TYR A 194 -1.41 8.29 2.83
CA TYR A 194 -0.51 7.72 1.85
C TYR A 194 -1.17 7.62 0.48
N PHE A 195 -0.61 8.33 -0.48
CA PHE A 195 -1.08 8.34 -1.86
C PHE A 195 -0.18 7.54 -2.78
N GLN A 196 -0.79 6.95 -3.78
CA GLN A 196 -0.11 6.28 -4.88
C GLN A 196 -0.70 6.79 -6.18
N LEU A 197 0.06 7.60 -6.90
CA LEU A 197 -0.31 8.08 -8.23
C LEU A 197 0.28 7.14 -9.27
N ASP A 198 -0.56 6.52 -10.07
CA ASP A 198 -0.15 5.65 -11.17
C ASP A 198 -0.15 6.43 -12.49
N ILE A 199 1.02 6.61 -13.08
CA ILE A 199 1.23 7.26 -14.37
C ILE A 199 1.49 6.16 -15.39
N TYR A 200 0.50 5.89 -16.25
CA TYR A 200 0.58 4.82 -17.23
C TYR A 200 1.47 5.23 -18.41
N LYS A 201 2.39 4.34 -18.78
CA LYS A 201 3.28 4.50 -19.93
C LYS A 201 2.81 3.67 -21.13
N ASP A 202 2.40 2.42 -20.86
CA ASP A 202 1.94 1.48 -21.87
C ASP A 202 0.97 0.47 -21.24
N PRO A 203 -0.22 0.22 -21.81
CA PRO A 203 -0.81 1.06 -22.84
C PRO A 203 -1.09 2.48 -22.33
N CYS A 204 -0.76 3.47 -23.15
CA CYS A 204 -1.10 4.86 -22.86
C CYS A 204 -2.60 5.05 -23.10
N HIS A 205 -3.32 5.49 -22.09
CA HIS A 205 -4.70 5.90 -22.29
C HIS A 205 -4.69 7.33 -22.84
N GLU A 206 -4.73 7.47 -24.16
CA GLU A 206 -5.10 8.73 -24.77
C GLU A 206 -6.55 9.06 -24.39
N ARG A 207 -6.74 10.19 -23.77
CA ARG A 207 -8.04 10.80 -23.50
C ARG A 207 -8.20 12.05 -24.32
#